data_599deb153af04edd9f713e3e6d6550c4
#
_entry.id   599deb153af04edd9f713e3e6d6550c4
#
_cell.length_a   1.000
_cell.length_b   1.000
_cell.length_c   1.000
_cell.angle_alpha   90.00
_cell.angle_beta   90.00
_cell.angle_gamma   90.00
#
_symmetry.space_group_name_H-M   'P 1'
#
loop_
_entity.id
_entity.type
_entity.pdbx_description
1 polymer ?
#
loop_
_entity_poly.entity_id
_entity_poly.type
_entity_poly.pdbx_seq_one_letter_code
_entity_poly.pdbx_strand_id
1 'polypeptide(L)'
;LQGSGKTTHAAKLAKMFKKEGKRPLLIAADVYRPAAIEQLKVVGERAEVAVFEMGQIDPRKIVKEGIKHAKDYGNDLVIIDTAGRLHIDEELMNELKDIKKIAEPNEIMLVVDAMIGQDAVKVASSFDEALGIDSVILTKLDSDTRGGAALSVLAVTGKPIKFVGMGEKLDEFEAFHPERMASRILGMGDMLTLIEKATQTVDEKDAKKLAEKMQEKGFDLNDLLEQMKQIQKMGSM
;
A
#
# COMPACT_ATOMS: atom_id res chain seq x y z
N LEU A 1 -13.58 -3.74 -0.25
CA LEU A 1 -14.48 -4.00 0.89
C LEU A 1 -14.38 -2.89 1.93
N GLN A 2 -15.42 -2.72 2.72
CA GLN A 2 -15.39 -1.80 3.86
C GLN A 2 -14.35 -2.30 4.89
N GLY A 3 -13.57 -1.39 5.45
CA GLY A 3 -12.55 -1.74 6.45
C GLY A 3 -11.25 -2.31 5.90
N SER A 4 -11.11 -2.51 4.59
CA SER A 4 -9.85 -3.00 3.98
C SER A 4 -8.73 -1.96 3.94
N GLY A 5 -8.94 -0.74 4.43
CA GLY A 5 -7.92 0.30 4.49
C GLY A 5 -7.70 1.10 3.21
N LYS A 6 -8.67 1.13 2.27
CA LYS A 6 -8.55 1.87 0.99
C LYS A 6 -8.12 3.31 1.18
N THR A 7 -8.87 4.08 1.95
CA THR A 7 -8.62 5.51 2.21
C THR A 7 -7.22 5.76 2.77
N THR A 8 -6.80 4.95 3.75
CA THR A 8 -5.46 5.06 4.34
C THR A 8 -4.39 4.73 3.30
N HIS A 9 -4.58 3.68 2.50
CA HIS A 9 -3.58 3.26 1.50
C HIS A 9 -3.56 4.17 0.27
N ALA A 10 -4.67 4.83 -0.08
CA ALA A 10 -4.68 5.92 -1.06
C ALA A 10 -3.72 7.05 -0.64
N ALA A 11 -3.78 7.47 0.63
CA ALA A 11 -2.89 8.51 1.15
C ALA A 11 -1.43 8.04 1.28
N LYS A 12 -1.19 6.76 1.68
CA LYS A 12 0.16 6.17 1.71
C LYS A 12 0.80 6.15 0.32
N LEU A 13 0.04 5.70 -0.68
CA LEU A 13 0.46 5.66 -2.07
C LEU A 13 0.78 7.07 -2.59
N ALA A 14 -0.09 8.04 -2.31
CA ALA A 14 0.13 9.44 -2.68
C ALA A 14 1.41 10.00 -2.03
N LYS A 15 1.63 9.74 -0.73
CA LYS A 15 2.85 10.17 -0.02
C LYS A 15 4.11 9.55 -0.63
N MET A 16 4.06 8.27 -0.99
CA MET A 16 5.17 7.57 -1.63
C MET A 16 5.56 8.24 -2.95
N PHE A 17 4.60 8.45 -3.84
CA PHE A 17 4.85 9.10 -5.13
C PHE A 17 5.24 10.59 -4.98
N LYS A 18 4.75 11.28 -3.95
CA LYS A 18 5.21 12.64 -3.64
C LYS A 18 6.70 12.67 -3.30
N LYS A 19 7.19 11.68 -2.53
CA LYS A 19 8.63 11.52 -2.24
C LYS A 19 9.46 11.28 -3.50
N GLU A 20 8.86 10.69 -4.54
CA GLU A 20 9.46 10.48 -5.86
C GLU A 20 9.35 11.72 -6.78
N GLY A 21 8.86 12.85 -6.26
CA GLY A 21 8.77 14.11 -6.99
C GLY A 21 7.48 14.30 -7.79
N LYS A 22 6.47 13.41 -7.65
CA LYS A 22 5.16 13.58 -8.24
C LYS A 22 4.31 14.61 -7.48
N ARG A 23 3.30 15.14 -8.16
CA ARG A 23 2.30 16.05 -7.59
C ARG A 23 0.94 15.36 -7.50
N PRO A 24 0.73 14.48 -6.50
CA PRO A 24 -0.50 13.72 -6.39
C PRO A 24 -1.68 14.59 -5.96
N LEU A 25 -2.88 14.22 -6.45
CA LEU A 25 -4.18 14.68 -5.98
C LEU A 25 -5.00 13.47 -5.55
N LEU A 26 -5.58 13.53 -4.36
CA LEU A 26 -6.56 12.55 -3.88
C LEU A 26 -7.96 13.06 -4.22
N ILE A 27 -8.84 12.21 -4.79
CA ILE A 27 -10.24 12.52 -5.05
C ILE A 27 -11.12 11.69 -4.13
N ALA A 28 -11.96 12.37 -3.32
CA ALA A 28 -12.89 11.76 -2.37
C ALA A 28 -14.17 11.32 -3.07
N ALA A 29 -14.22 10.10 -3.58
CA ALA A 29 -15.39 9.54 -4.24
C ALA A 29 -16.19 8.53 -3.36
N ASP A 30 -15.78 8.26 -2.11
CA ASP A 30 -16.60 7.56 -1.10
C ASP A 30 -17.52 8.56 -0.40
N VAL A 31 -18.69 8.79 -0.99
CA VAL A 31 -19.69 9.77 -0.50
C VAL A 31 -20.76 9.18 0.39
N TYR A 32 -20.84 7.85 0.46
CA TYR A 32 -21.92 7.16 1.19
C TYR A 32 -21.69 7.13 2.71
N ARG A 33 -20.44 7.29 3.11
CA ARG A 33 -20.07 7.40 4.53
C ARG A 33 -19.65 8.84 4.84
N PRO A 34 -20.40 9.58 5.64
CA PRO A 34 -20.08 10.99 5.95
C PRO A 34 -18.64 11.17 6.48
N ALA A 35 -18.18 10.21 7.29
CA ALA A 35 -16.85 10.23 7.85
C ALA A 35 -15.73 9.91 6.83
N ALA A 36 -16.04 9.34 5.65
CA ALA A 36 -15.01 8.94 4.68
C ALA A 36 -14.30 10.14 4.03
N ILE A 37 -15.06 11.17 3.69
CA ILE A 37 -14.51 12.42 3.12
C ILE A 37 -13.58 13.08 4.15
N GLU A 38 -14.04 13.23 5.40
CA GLU A 38 -13.22 13.80 6.46
C GLU A 38 -11.99 12.92 6.78
N GLN A 39 -12.17 11.61 6.77
CA GLN A 39 -11.04 10.69 6.93
C GLN A 39 -9.98 10.90 5.84
N LEU A 40 -10.39 11.01 4.56
CA LEU A 40 -9.45 11.25 3.47
C LEU A 40 -8.75 12.60 3.60
N LYS A 41 -9.46 13.66 4.03
CA LYS A 41 -8.85 14.97 4.33
C LYS A 41 -7.78 14.87 5.40
N VAL A 42 -8.09 14.23 6.53
CA VAL A 42 -7.15 14.09 7.64
C VAL A 42 -5.90 13.30 7.23
N VAL A 43 -6.06 12.18 6.52
CA VAL A 43 -4.90 11.39 6.08
C VAL A 43 -4.15 12.07 4.93
N GLY A 44 -4.84 12.81 4.07
CA GLY A 44 -4.25 13.64 3.02
C GLY A 44 -3.39 14.76 3.60
N GLU A 45 -3.89 15.47 4.61
CA GLU A 45 -3.15 16.50 5.33
C GLU A 45 -1.89 15.92 5.98
N ARG A 46 -2.00 14.79 6.68
CA ARG A 46 -0.83 14.09 7.26
C ARG A 46 0.17 13.61 6.21
N ALA A 47 -0.28 13.29 5.01
CA ALA A 47 0.56 12.92 3.87
C ALA A 47 1.07 14.17 3.13
N GLU A 48 0.60 15.36 3.50
CA GLU A 48 0.83 16.63 2.81
C GLU A 48 0.44 16.57 1.33
N VAL A 49 -0.68 15.94 1.02
CA VAL A 49 -1.23 15.76 -0.32
C VAL A 49 -2.59 16.46 -0.40
N ALA A 50 -2.82 17.18 -1.49
CA ALA A 50 -4.10 17.85 -1.72
C ALA A 50 -5.24 16.82 -1.90
N VAL A 51 -6.41 17.17 -1.34
CA VAL A 51 -7.64 16.37 -1.46
C VAL A 51 -8.69 17.21 -2.14
N PHE A 52 -9.25 16.67 -3.23
CA PHE A 52 -10.41 17.25 -3.91
C PHE A 52 -11.69 16.56 -3.43
N GLU A 53 -12.67 17.36 -3.04
CA GLU A 53 -13.97 16.87 -2.59
C GLU A 53 -15.08 17.85 -3.00
N MET A 54 -16.29 17.39 -3.11
CA MET A 54 -17.48 18.19 -3.41
C MET A 54 -18.68 17.84 -2.50
N GLY A 55 -18.37 17.33 -1.29
CA GLY A 55 -19.41 16.86 -0.37
C GLY A 55 -20.10 15.57 -0.86
N GLN A 56 -21.32 15.34 -0.35
CA GLN A 56 -22.09 14.12 -0.62
C GLN A 56 -22.97 14.30 -1.88
N ILE A 57 -22.33 14.32 -3.05
CA ILE A 57 -23.02 14.35 -4.34
C ILE A 57 -22.64 13.11 -5.17
N ASP A 58 -23.17 12.98 -6.38
CA ASP A 58 -22.84 11.85 -7.26
C ASP A 58 -21.33 11.70 -7.47
N PRO A 59 -20.73 10.54 -7.12
CA PRO A 59 -19.30 10.28 -7.25
C PRO A 59 -18.78 10.45 -8.68
N ARG A 60 -19.62 10.16 -9.69
CA ARG A 60 -19.28 10.34 -11.11
C ARG A 60 -18.96 11.80 -11.44
N LYS A 61 -19.74 12.71 -10.86
CA LYS A 61 -19.53 14.16 -11.01
C LYS A 61 -18.26 14.61 -10.29
N ILE A 62 -18.04 14.11 -9.07
CA ILE A 62 -16.83 14.42 -8.27
C ILE A 62 -15.58 13.99 -9.03
N VAL A 63 -15.56 12.79 -9.58
CA VAL A 63 -14.42 12.27 -10.36
C VAL A 63 -14.15 13.12 -11.60
N LYS A 64 -15.19 13.46 -12.36
CA LYS A 64 -15.08 14.31 -13.55
C LYS A 64 -14.47 15.67 -13.22
N GLU A 65 -15.02 16.37 -12.24
CA GLU A 65 -14.54 17.69 -11.83
C GLU A 65 -13.15 17.62 -11.17
N GLY A 66 -12.88 16.56 -10.40
CA GLY A 66 -11.57 16.33 -9.77
C GLY A 66 -10.45 16.11 -10.79
N ILE A 67 -10.72 15.36 -11.86
CA ILE A 67 -9.75 15.19 -12.96
C ILE A 67 -9.51 16.52 -13.70
N LYS A 68 -10.57 17.30 -13.92
CA LYS A 68 -10.43 18.64 -14.49
C LYS A 68 -9.58 19.53 -13.58
N HIS A 69 -9.88 19.56 -12.28
CA HIS A 69 -9.11 20.29 -11.28
C HIS A 69 -7.63 19.87 -11.31
N ALA A 70 -7.33 18.57 -11.37
CA ALA A 70 -5.97 18.08 -11.45
C ALA A 70 -5.21 18.65 -12.66
N LYS A 71 -5.86 18.72 -13.82
CA LYS A 71 -5.28 19.30 -15.04
C LYS A 71 -5.04 20.80 -14.89
N ASP A 72 -6.02 21.53 -14.36
CA ASP A 72 -5.97 23.00 -14.19
C ASP A 72 -4.85 23.40 -13.19
N TYR A 73 -4.61 22.61 -12.16
CA TYR A 73 -3.58 22.87 -11.13
C TYR A 73 -2.26 22.13 -11.39
N GLY A 74 -2.16 21.40 -12.50
CA GLY A 74 -0.93 20.75 -12.92
C GLY A 74 -0.54 19.55 -12.05
N ASN A 75 -1.49 18.85 -11.43
CA ASN A 75 -1.22 17.57 -10.80
C ASN A 75 -0.91 16.52 -11.87
N ASP A 76 0.12 15.71 -11.66
CA ASP A 76 0.59 14.69 -12.61
C ASP A 76 0.23 13.26 -12.19
N LEU A 77 -0.37 13.11 -11.00
CA LEU A 77 -0.90 11.87 -10.48
C LEU A 77 -2.24 12.12 -9.80
N VAL A 78 -3.26 11.33 -10.17
CA VAL A 78 -4.58 11.38 -9.54
C VAL A 78 -4.88 10.01 -8.94
N ILE A 79 -5.29 9.98 -7.68
CA ILE A 79 -5.72 8.78 -6.98
C ILE A 79 -7.17 8.98 -6.53
N ILE A 80 -8.07 8.11 -7.00
CA ILE A 80 -9.50 8.18 -6.71
C ILE A 80 -9.83 7.18 -5.61
N ASP A 81 -10.19 7.66 -4.43
CA ASP A 81 -10.67 6.81 -3.32
C ASP A 81 -12.18 6.59 -3.47
N THR A 82 -12.56 5.37 -3.86
CA THR A 82 -13.94 5.00 -4.15
C THR A 82 -14.60 4.29 -2.96
N ALA A 83 -15.93 4.27 -2.97
CA ALA A 83 -16.72 3.59 -1.95
C ALA A 83 -16.31 2.11 -1.78
N GLY A 84 -16.43 1.62 -0.54
CA GLY A 84 -16.36 0.21 -0.22
C GLY A 84 -17.58 -0.20 0.60
N ARG A 85 -18.33 -1.16 0.10
CA ARG A 85 -19.48 -1.73 0.81
C ARG A 85 -19.12 -3.07 1.47
N LEU A 86 -19.93 -3.50 2.42
CA LEU A 86 -19.77 -4.80 3.10
C LEU A 86 -20.03 -5.95 2.14
N HIS A 87 -20.98 -5.77 1.23
CA HIS A 87 -21.34 -6.72 0.20
C HIS A 87 -21.12 -6.10 -1.19
N ILE A 88 -20.75 -6.94 -2.14
CA ILE A 88 -20.66 -6.57 -3.54
C ILE A 88 -22.09 -6.62 -4.09
N ASP A 89 -22.62 -5.47 -4.46
CA ASP A 89 -23.94 -5.33 -5.09
C ASP A 89 -23.81 -4.75 -6.52
N GLU A 90 -24.87 -4.93 -7.30
CA GLU A 90 -24.88 -4.46 -8.69
C GLU A 90 -24.79 -2.93 -8.80
N GLU A 91 -25.36 -2.21 -7.83
CA GLU A 91 -25.34 -0.75 -7.82
C GLU A 91 -23.92 -0.22 -7.69
N LEU A 92 -23.14 -0.75 -6.74
CA LEU A 92 -21.73 -0.41 -6.58
C LEU A 92 -20.93 -0.76 -7.82
N MET A 93 -21.14 -1.94 -8.39
CA MET A 93 -20.41 -2.36 -9.60
C MET A 93 -20.72 -1.48 -10.80
N ASN A 94 -21.96 -1.07 -10.99
CA ASN A 94 -22.36 -0.16 -12.07
C ASN A 94 -21.76 1.23 -11.86
N GLU A 95 -21.77 1.75 -10.63
CA GLU A 95 -21.11 3.01 -10.29
C GLU A 95 -19.62 2.98 -10.61
N LEU A 96 -18.91 1.93 -10.19
CA LEU A 96 -17.48 1.78 -10.45
C LEU A 96 -17.17 1.64 -11.94
N LYS A 97 -18.03 0.96 -12.72
CA LYS A 97 -17.93 0.89 -14.19
C LYS A 97 -18.08 2.27 -14.83
N ASP A 98 -19.00 3.09 -14.33
CA ASP A 98 -19.20 4.44 -14.82
C ASP A 98 -18.02 5.36 -14.46
N ILE A 99 -17.52 5.25 -13.22
CA ILE A 99 -16.32 5.95 -12.78
C ILE A 99 -15.13 5.55 -13.66
N LYS A 100 -14.94 4.26 -13.94
CA LYS A 100 -13.90 3.77 -14.85
C LYS A 100 -13.99 4.41 -16.24
N LYS A 101 -15.19 4.49 -16.81
CA LYS A 101 -15.41 5.14 -18.13
C LYS A 101 -15.08 6.63 -18.11
N ILE A 102 -15.42 7.34 -17.02
CA ILE A 102 -15.18 8.78 -16.88
C ILE A 102 -13.70 9.07 -16.64
N ALA A 103 -13.07 8.28 -15.78
CA ALA A 103 -11.68 8.51 -15.36
C ALA A 103 -10.65 7.99 -16.37
N GLU A 104 -11.01 6.98 -17.17
CA GLU A 104 -10.07 6.25 -18.05
C GLU A 104 -8.73 5.98 -17.33
N PRO A 105 -8.78 5.28 -16.17
CA PRO A 105 -7.61 5.17 -15.31
C PRO A 105 -6.50 4.36 -15.99
N ASN A 106 -5.27 4.75 -15.74
CA ASN A 106 -4.10 3.97 -16.17
C ASN A 106 -3.99 2.66 -15.42
N GLU A 107 -4.52 2.60 -14.18
CA GLU A 107 -4.45 1.43 -13.33
C GLU A 107 -5.62 1.37 -12.35
N ILE A 108 -6.21 0.19 -12.20
CA ILE A 108 -7.22 -0.14 -11.20
C ILE A 108 -6.59 -1.05 -10.16
N MET A 109 -6.38 -0.50 -8.96
CA MET A 109 -5.79 -1.23 -7.84
C MET A 109 -6.87 -1.73 -6.89
N LEU A 110 -6.91 -3.04 -6.65
CA LEU A 110 -7.76 -3.62 -5.63
C LEU A 110 -7.05 -3.62 -4.27
N VAL A 111 -7.69 -3.06 -3.25
CA VAL A 111 -7.18 -3.07 -1.88
C VAL A 111 -7.81 -4.20 -1.10
N VAL A 112 -7.00 -5.15 -0.67
CA VAL A 112 -7.40 -6.38 0.01
C VAL A 112 -6.75 -6.46 1.38
N ASP A 113 -7.55 -6.79 2.39
CA ASP A 113 -7.08 -7.06 3.74
C ASP A 113 -6.54 -8.49 3.81
N ALA A 114 -5.28 -8.65 4.19
CA ALA A 114 -4.63 -9.95 4.30
C ALA A 114 -5.26 -10.87 5.35
N MET A 115 -5.98 -10.31 6.32
CA MET A 115 -6.61 -11.08 7.40
C MET A 115 -7.94 -11.74 7.00
N ILE A 116 -8.56 -11.34 5.87
CA ILE A 116 -9.89 -11.85 5.47
C ILE A 116 -9.83 -13.31 4.94
N GLY A 117 -8.64 -13.84 4.65
CA GLY A 117 -8.48 -15.23 4.21
C GLY A 117 -9.18 -15.51 2.87
N GLN A 118 -9.95 -16.62 2.80
CA GLN A 118 -10.59 -17.08 1.57
C GLN A 118 -11.65 -16.12 1.01
N ASP A 119 -12.26 -15.28 1.83
CA ASP A 119 -13.23 -14.30 1.33
C ASP A 119 -12.56 -13.19 0.50
N ALA A 120 -11.29 -12.89 0.76
CA ALA A 120 -10.50 -12.00 -0.07
C ALA A 120 -10.44 -12.46 -1.53
N VAL A 121 -10.34 -13.75 -1.74
CA VAL A 121 -10.27 -14.40 -3.06
C VAL A 121 -11.55 -14.22 -3.84
N LYS A 122 -12.71 -14.49 -3.23
CA LYS A 122 -14.04 -14.31 -3.87
C LYS A 122 -14.27 -12.87 -4.27
N VAL A 123 -13.91 -11.95 -3.38
CA VAL A 123 -14.01 -10.51 -3.65
C VAL A 123 -13.13 -10.12 -4.82
N ALA A 124 -11.88 -10.55 -4.81
CA ALA A 124 -10.93 -10.22 -5.87
C ALA A 124 -11.41 -10.73 -7.24
N SER A 125 -11.91 -11.96 -7.33
CA SER A 125 -12.53 -12.49 -8.56
C SER A 125 -13.69 -11.63 -9.05
N SER A 126 -14.63 -11.32 -8.16
CA SER A 126 -15.82 -10.52 -8.55
C SER A 126 -15.47 -9.12 -9.06
N PHE A 127 -14.48 -8.48 -8.44
CA PHE A 127 -13.99 -7.18 -8.90
C PHE A 127 -13.23 -7.29 -10.22
N ASP A 128 -12.43 -8.34 -10.41
CA ASP A 128 -11.71 -8.56 -11.67
C ASP A 128 -12.67 -8.83 -12.83
N GLU A 129 -13.65 -9.69 -12.64
CA GLU A 129 -14.69 -9.99 -13.63
C GLU A 129 -15.51 -8.74 -14.02
N ALA A 130 -15.84 -7.89 -13.05
CA ALA A 130 -16.69 -6.73 -13.27
C ALA A 130 -15.94 -5.51 -13.85
N LEU A 131 -14.70 -5.29 -13.41
CA LEU A 131 -13.94 -4.06 -13.69
C LEU A 131 -12.64 -4.32 -14.46
N GLY A 132 -12.09 -5.54 -14.39
CA GLY A 132 -10.75 -5.82 -14.89
C GLY A 132 -9.72 -5.07 -14.05
N ILE A 133 -9.37 -5.62 -12.88
CA ILE A 133 -8.32 -5.05 -12.02
C ILE A 133 -6.95 -5.26 -12.65
N ASP A 134 -6.01 -4.35 -12.42
CA ASP A 134 -4.65 -4.44 -12.95
C ASP A 134 -3.66 -4.93 -11.91
N SER A 135 -3.86 -4.56 -10.65
CA SER A 135 -2.98 -4.94 -9.54
C SER A 135 -3.67 -4.92 -8.18
N VAL A 136 -2.96 -5.42 -7.19
CA VAL A 136 -3.46 -5.57 -5.82
C VAL A 136 -2.55 -4.85 -4.83
N ILE A 137 -3.17 -4.21 -3.83
CA ILE A 137 -2.52 -3.73 -2.61
C ILE A 137 -2.98 -4.63 -1.47
N LEU A 138 -2.05 -5.30 -0.79
CA LEU A 138 -2.34 -6.03 0.43
C LEU A 138 -2.15 -5.15 1.65
N THR A 139 -3.15 -5.12 2.52
CA THR A 139 -3.11 -4.35 3.77
C THR A 139 -3.01 -5.28 4.97
N LYS A 140 -2.60 -4.74 6.11
CA LYS A 140 -2.48 -5.46 7.39
C LYS A 140 -1.59 -6.71 7.34
N LEU A 141 -0.56 -6.65 6.50
CA LEU A 141 0.36 -7.76 6.34
C LEU A 141 1.22 -8.00 7.59
N ASP A 142 1.36 -7.00 8.46
CA ASP A 142 1.95 -7.11 9.78
C ASP A 142 1.23 -8.12 10.69
N SER A 143 -0.09 -8.28 10.49
CA SER A 143 -0.91 -9.24 11.25
C SER A 143 -1.02 -10.61 10.58
N ASP A 144 -0.66 -10.75 9.29
CA ASP A 144 -0.60 -12.03 8.58
C ASP A 144 0.79 -12.66 8.73
N THR A 145 0.94 -13.51 9.75
CA THR A 145 2.22 -14.15 10.08
C THR A 145 2.74 -15.08 8.99
N ARG A 146 1.89 -15.58 8.10
CA ARG A 146 2.25 -16.59 7.09
C ARG A 146 2.14 -16.12 5.64
N GLY A 147 1.57 -14.93 5.38
CA GLY A 147 1.42 -14.40 4.02
C GLY A 147 0.51 -15.23 3.09
N GLY A 148 -0.36 -16.06 3.66
CA GLY A 148 -1.21 -16.97 2.87
C GLY A 148 -2.21 -16.26 1.97
N ALA A 149 -2.69 -15.09 2.38
CA ALA A 149 -3.60 -14.26 1.57
C ALA A 149 -2.95 -13.81 0.26
N ALA A 150 -1.66 -13.47 0.28
CA ALA A 150 -0.91 -13.06 -0.91
C ALA A 150 -0.92 -14.14 -1.99
N LEU A 151 -0.59 -15.37 -1.60
CA LEU A 151 -0.59 -16.52 -2.52
C LEU A 151 -1.99 -16.83 -3.05
N SER A 152 -3.00 -16.79 -2.19
CA SER A 152 -4.39 -17.11 -2.58
C SER A 152 -4.95 -16.07 -3.56
N VAL A 153 -4.73 -14.78 -3.32
CA VAL A 153 -5.19 -13.70 -4.22
C VAL A 153 -4.47 -13.78 -5.56
N LEU A 154 -3.15 -13.97 -5.56
CA LEU A 154 -2.36 -14.11 -6.78
C LEU A 154 -2.80 -15.34 -7.61
N ALA A 155 -3.00 -16.49 -6.95
CA ALA A 155 -3.39 -17.74 -7.62
C ALA A 155 -4.75 -17.64 -8.32
N VAL A 156 -5.71 -16.91 -7.74
CA VAL A 156 -7.07 -16.83 -8.28
C VAL A 156 -7.22 -15.70 -9.28
N THR A 157 -6.63 -14.53 -9.03
CA THR A 157 -6.78 -13.40 -9.94
C THR A 157 -5.72 -13.36 -11.05
N GLY A 158 -4.58 -13.98 -10.84
CA GLY A 158 -3.40 -13.83 -11.72
C GLY A 158 -2.83 -12.41 -11.73
N LYS A 159 -3.34 -11.50 -10.86
CA LYS A 159 -2.92 -10.10 -10.86
C LYS A 159 -1.74 -9.86 -9.91
N PRO A 160 -0.77 -9.04 -10.32
CA PRO A 160 0.40 -8.79 -9.49
C PRO A 160 0.03 -8.02 -8.22
N ILE A 161 0.61 -8.41 -7.10
CA ILE A 161 0.62 -7.58 -5.90
C ILE A 161 1.71 -6.54 -6.11
N LYS A 162 1.37 -5.25 -6.06
CA LYS A 162 2.35 -4.17 -6.25
C LYS A 162 2.85 -3.59 -4.95
N PHE A 163 1.96 -3.46 -3.97
CA PHE A 163 2.27 -2.78 -2.72
C PHE A 163 1.71 -3.55 -1.53
N VAL A 164 2.33 -3.31 -0.38
CA VAL A 164 1.91 -3.89 0.90
C VAL A 164 1.90 -2.83 2.00
N GLY A 165 0.86 -2.88 2.84
CA GLY A 165 0.75 -2.12 4.08
C GLY A 165 1.20 -2.96 5.25
N MET A 166 2.23 -2.48 5.95
CA MET A 166 2.91 -3.17 7.05
C MET A 166 2.55 -2.60 8.42
N GLY A 167 1.49 -1.79 8.53
CA GLY A 167 1.04 -1.17 9.77
C GLY A 167 0.17 0.06 9.52
N GLU A 168 -0.08 0.86 10.56
CA GLU A 168 -1.00 2.01 10.52
C GLU A 168 -0.34 3.31 10.06
N LYS A 169 0.97 3.48 10.30
CA LYS A 169 1.69 4.72 9.97
C LYS A 169 1.79 4.91 8.45
N LEU A 170 1.82 6.17 8.02
CA LEU A 170 1.89 6.52 6.60
C LEU A 170 3.17 6.01 5.91
N ASP A 171 4.26 5.85 6.64
CA ASP A 171 5.53 5.35 6.10
C ASP A 171 5.63 3.80 6.13
N GLU A 172 4.67 3.12 6.75
CA GLU A 172 4.59 1.64 6.77
C GLU A 172 3.85 1.12 5.51
N PHE A 173 4.43 1.44 4.34
CA PHE A 173 3.93 1.08 3.02
C PHE A 173 5.11 0.95 2.06
N GLU A 174 5.19 -0.18 1.38
CA GLU A 174 6.32 -0.49 0.50
C GLU A 174 5.89 -1.26 -0.75
N ALA A 175 6.77 -1.30 -1.75
CA ALA A 175 6.59 -2.18 -2.89
C ALA A 175 6.62 -3.65 -2.45
N PHE A 176 5.82 -4.49 -3.10
CA PHE A 176 5.80 -5.91 -2.80
C PHE A 176 7.05 -6.61 -3.35
N HIS A 177 7.76 -7.32 -2.48
CA HIS A 177 8.93 -8.10 -2.83
C HIS A 177 8.63 -9.61 -2.70
N PRO A 178 8.42 -10.35 -3.80
CA PRO A 178 8.05 -11.77 -3.76
C PRO A 178 9.04 -12.64 -2.98
N GLU A 179 10.33 -12.36 -3.10
CA GLU A 179 11.39 -13.12 -2.41
C GLU A 179 11.32 -12.98 -0.88
N ARG A 180 11.04 -11.76 -0.39
CA ARG A 180 10.85 -11.52 1.05
C ARG A 180 9.61 -12.24 1.56
N MET A 181 8.53 -12.22 0.78
CA MET A 181 7.32 -12.93 1.14
C MET A 181 7.55 -14.45 1.16
N ALA A 182 8.24 -15.01 0.18
CA ALA A 182 8.59 -16.43 0.16
C ALA A 182 9.43 -16.83 1.37
N SER A 183 10.45 -16.04 1.72
CA SER A 183 11.27 -16.27 2.94
C SER A 183 10.44 -16.23 4.22
N ARG A 184 9.49 -15.31 4.31
CA ARG A 184 8.57 -15.19 5.45
C ARG A 184 7.65 -16.40 5.57
N ILE A 185 7.07 -16.86 4.45
CA ILE A 185 6.20 -18.06 4.40
C ILE A 185 6.97 -19.32 4.82
N LEU A 186 8.22 -19.45 4.40
CA LEU A 186 9.08 -20.58 4.73
C LEU A 186 9.66 -20.50 6.16
N GLY A 187 9.34 -19.48 6.93
CA GLY A 187 9.84 -19.29 8.28
C GLY A 187 11.34 -18.96 8.38
N MET A 188 11.96 -18.54 7.27
CA MET A 188 13.39 -18.20 7.21
C MET A 188 13.69 -16.80 7.76
N GLY A 189 12.67 -16.09 8.22
CA GLY A 189 12.79 -14.70 8.70
C GLY A 189 13.04 -13.70 7.57
N ASP A 190 12.86 -12.44 7.87
CA ASP A 190 13.14 -11.36 6.91
C ASP A 190 14.58 -10.84 7.08
N MET A 191 15.55 -11.72 6.83
CA MET A 191 16.98 -11.41 6.91
C MET A 191 17.38 -10.30 5.92
N LEU A 192 16.74 -10.22 4.76
CA LEU A 192 17.03 -9.20 3.75
C LEU A 192 16.61 -7.81 4.19
N THR A 193 15.44 -7.66 4.80
CA THR A 193 15.00 -6.38 5.38
C THR A 193 15.89 -5.94 6.53
N LEU A 194 16.38 -6.87 7.36
CA LEU A 194 17.35 -6.57 8.41
C LEU A 194 18.67 -6.06 7.84
N ILE A 195 19.18 -6.69 6.78
CA ILE A 195 20.41 -6.29 6.09
C ILE A 195 20.23 -4.92 5.43
N GLU A 196 19.11 -4.66 4.74
CA GLU A 196 18.87 -3.37 4.10
C GLU A 196 18.68 -2.22 5.11
N LYS A 197 17.96 -2.44 6.20
CA LYS A 197 17.85 -1.46 7.28
C LYS A 197 19.19 -1.20 7.96
N ALA A 198 20.00 -2.23 8.14
CA ALA A 198 21.34 -2.09 8.68
C ALA A 198 22.26 -1.30 7.73
N THR A 199 22.18 -1.56 6.40
CA THR A 199 22.97 -0.82 5.40
C THR A 199 22.52 0.62 5.20
N GLN A 200 21.25 0.95 5.42
CA GLN A 200 20.76 2.34 5.37
C GLN A 200 21.15 3.18 6.59
N THR A 201 21.45 2.53 7.71
CA THR A 201 21.86 3.19 8.98
C THR A 201 23.35 3.21 9.22
N VAL A 202 24.14 2.48 8.43
CA VAL A 202 25.60 2.35 8.61
C VAL A 202 26.30 3.25 7.58
N ASP A 203 27.14 4.18 8.07
CA ASP A 203 28.00 5.02 7.24
C ASP A 203 28.87 4.11 6.32
N GLU A 204 29.08 4.50 5.05
CA GLU A 204 29.84 3.69 4.05
C GLU A 204 31.20 3.18 4.56
N LYS A 205 31.80 3.89 5.52
CA LYS A 205 33.06 3.51 6.16
C LYS A 205 32.94 2.29 7.08
N ASP A 206 31.80 2.15 7.77
CA ASP A 206 31.57 1.02 8.68
C ASP A 206 31.08 -0.21 7.92
N ALA A 207 30.36 -0.03 6.82
CA ALA A 207 29.98 -1.12 5.91
C ALA A 207 31.21 -1.79 5.24
N LYS A 208 32.22 -1.00 4.82
CA LYS A 208 33.47 -1.55 4.29
C LYS A 208 34.26 -2.33 5.33
N LYS A 209 34.37 -1.83 6.55
CA LYS A 209 35.04 -2.55 7.65
C LYS A 209 34.34 -3.87 8.02
N LEU A 210 32.99 -3.88 7.93
CA LEU A 210 32.22 -5.10 8.18
C LEU A 210 32.43 -6.14 7.08
N ALA A 211 32.45 -5.70 5.81
CA ALA A 211 32.69 -6.57 4.66
C ALA A 211 34.12 -7.15 4.66
N GLU A 212 35.12 -6.36 5.03
CA GLU A 212 36.51 -6.81 5.18
C GLU A 212 36.66 -7.84 6.33
N LYS A 213 36.01 -7.61 7.47
CA LYS A 213 36.00 -8.57 8.59
C LYS A 213 35.29 -9.88 8.24
N MET A 214 34.21 -9.83 7.45
CA MET A 214 33.50 -11.04 7.01
C MET A 214 34.33 -11.89 6.03
N GLN A 215 35.25 -11.30 5.29
CA GLN A 215 36.14 -12.04 4.39
C GLN A 215 37.37 -12.65 5.09
N GLU A 216 37.85 -12.08 6.19
CA GLU A 216 39.11 -12.50 6.81
C GLU A 216 38.96 -13.46 7.99
N LYS A 217 37.85 -13.45 8.70
CA LYS A 217 37.62 -14.37 9.86
C LYS A 217 36.16 -14.75 9.93
N GLY A 218 35.88 -16.05 9.99
CA GLY A 218 34.53 -16.57 10.17
C GLY A 218 33.79 -15.87 11.30
N PHE A 219 32.51 -15.55 11.06
CA PHE A 219 31.62 -14.84 11.96
C PHE A 219 31.46 -15.62 13.28
N ASP A 220 31.91 -15.03 14.41
CA ASP A 220 31.81 -15.63 15.74
C ASP A 220 30.56 -15.14 16.49
N LEU A 221 30.07 -15.97 17.40
CA LEU A 221 28.93 -15.67 18.30
C LEU A 221 29.11 -14.37 19.12
N ASN A 222 30.35 -13.99 19.39
CA ASN A 222 30.66 -12.73 20.06
C ASN A 222 30.43 -11.50 19.18
N ASP A 223 30.71 -11.62 17.89
CA ASP A 223 30.44 -10.56 16.91
C ASP A 223 28.92 -10.33 16.75
N LEU A 224 28.14 -11.42 16.81
CA LEU A 224 26.66 -11.34 16.80
C LEU A 224 26.14 -10.63 18.07
N LEU A 225 26.70 -10.92 19.22
CA LEU A 225 26.35 -10.30 20.51
C LEU A 225 26.70 -8.80 20.55
N GLU A 226 27.83 -8.40 20.00
CA GLU A 226 28.20 -6.98 19.87
C GLU A 226 27.27 -6.23 18.94
N GLN A 227 26.91 -6.81 17.80
CA GLN A 227 25.94 -6.24 16.89
C GLN A 227 24.54 -6.10 17.51
N MET A 228 24.06 -7.12 18.21
CA MET A 228 22.79 -7.03 18.94
C MET A 228 22.80 -5.93 20.00
N LYS A 229 23.90 -5.72 20.71
CA LYS A 229 24.05 -4.62 21.67
C LYS A 229 24.07 -3.24 21.00
N GLN A 230 24.65 -3.12 19.81
CA GLN A 230 24.63 -1.86 19.04
C GLN A 230 23.22 -1.56 18.53
N ILE A 231 22.50 -2.55 18.02
CA ILE A 231 21.10 -2.42 17.57
C ILE A 231 20.18 -2.03 18.74
N GLN A 232 20.39 -2.62 19.91
CA GLN A 232 19.64 -2.30 21.13
C GLN A 232 19.89 -0.86 21.61
N LYS A 233 21.09 -0.33 21.44
CA LYS A 233 21.42 1.07 21.73
C LYS A 233 20.81 2.07 20.73
N MET A 234 20.61 1.68 19.48
CA MET A 234 19.94 2.51 18.45
C MET A 234 18.41 2.49 18.53
N GLY A 235 17.82 1.47 19.17
CA GLY A 235 16.37 1.35 19.33
C GLY A 235 15.78 2.10 20.53
N SER A 236 16.57 2.90 21.23
CA SER A 236 16.17 3.66 22.43
C SER A 236 16.27 5.19 22.24
N MET A 237 15.85 5.68 21.05
CA MET A 237 15.55 7.11 20.88
C MET A 237 14.19 7.30 20.23
#